data_dc9ddccd428add9592cfcd5a3a3e5de0
#
_entry.id   dc9ddccd428add9592cfcd5a3a3e5de0
#
_cell.length_a   1.000
_cell.length_b   1.000
_cell.length_c   1.000
_cell.angle_alpha   90.00
_cell.angle_beta   90.00
_cell.angle_gamma   90.00
#
_symmetry.space_group_name_H-M   'P 1'
#
loop_
_entity.id
_entity.type
_entity.pdbx_description
1 polymer ?
#
loop_
_entity_poly.entity_id
_entity_poly.type
_entity_poly.pdbx_seq_one_letter_code
_entity_poly.pdbx_strand_id
1 'polypeptide(L)'
;MAAAPSLLVIADIAGYTRFLKLHTVSALHAQHTIGKLLEAVIAAVKPDLALAKLEGDAAFFHARTPRDDATLSRLATAIHRAFHRTRVDLAQNTMCPCDGCQQAGDLKIKVVAHLGEATRQKIAKRDELAGVDVILVHRMLKNDVPIAEYLLVTPPLLPHLAPAAREAATALPLELEGFGAVDAWYVGLASPAADETPPKLSWLRRRARQFALALRTLPQLATRRAPCEGFRNVDLSPP
;
A
#
# COMPACT_ATOMS: atom_id res chain seq x y z
N MET A 1 15.99 22.74 -12.25
CA MET A 1 14.74 22.21 -12.87
C MET A 1 13.58 22.88 -12.17
N ALA A 2 12.54 23.30 -12.89
CA ALA A 2 11.39 23.99 -12.29
C ALA A 2 10.50 22.97 -11.55
N ALA A 3 9.95 23.36 -10.41
CA ALA A 3 8.88 22.63 -9.74
C ALA A 3 7.64 22.62 -10.64
N ALA A 4 6.92 21.52 -10.67
CA ALA A 4 5.71 21.39 -11.47
C ALA A 4 4.57 20.81 -10.64
N PRO A 5 3.32 21.28 -10.84
CA PRO A 5 2.16 20.70 -10.20
C PRO A 5 2.06 19.20 -10.50
N SER A 6 1.97 18.43 -9.46
CA SER A 6 2.02 16.96 -9.51
C SER A 6 0.99 16.36 -8.56
N LEU A 7 0.26 15.36 -9.05
CA LEU A 7 -0.48 14.46 -8.20
C LEU A 7 0.50 13.50 -7.54
N LEU A 8 0.56 13.50 -6.22
CA LEU A 8 1.38 12.62 -5.38
C LEU A 8 0.45 11.63 -4.70
N VAL A 9 0.72 10.33 -4.84
CA VAL A 9 -0.13 9.26 -4.28
C VAL A 9 0.75 8.22 -3.60
N ILE A 10 0.41 7.85 -2.38
CA ILE A 10 1.04 6.74 -1.67
C ILE A 10 -0.02 5.69 -1.36
N ALA A 11 0.23 4.47 -1.79
CA ALA A 11 -0.55 3.30 -1.38
C ALA A 11 0.29 2.50 -0.36
N ASP A 12 -0.22 2.37 0.86
CA ASP A 12 0.49 1.80 2.01
C ASP A 12 -0.29 0.62 2.59
N ILE A 13 0.41 -0.50 2.82
CA ILE A 13 -0.19 -1.73 3.36
C ILE A 13 -0.25 -1.66 4.88
N ALA A 14 -1.43 -1.44 5.42
CA ALA A 14 -1.64 -1.41 6.86
C ALA A 14 -1.53 -2.81 7.48
N GLY A 15 -0.92 -2.88 8.68
CA GLY A 15 -0.68 -4.14 9.37
C GLY A 15 0.68 -4.79 9.07
N TYR A 16 1.46 -4.25 8.14
CA TYR A 16 2.76 -4.79 7.73
C TYR A 16 3.76 -4.98 8.87
N THR A 17 3.92 -4.01 9.73
CA THR A 17 4.86 -4.09 10.86
C THR A 17 4.50 -5.24 11.80
N ARG A 18 3.21 -5.40 12.12
CA ARG A 18 2.71 -6.53 12.93
C ARG A 18 2.94 -7.85 12.19
N PHE A 19 2.63 -7.89 10.90
CA PHE A 19 2.81 -9.02 10.02
C PHE A 19 4.28 -9.50 9.96
N LEU A 20 5.27 -8.60 9.88
CA LEU A 20 6.68 -8.96 9.89
C LEU A 20 7.21 -9.36 11.28
N LYS A 21 6.76 -8.68 12.35
CA LYS A 21 7.26 -8.93 13.71
C LYS A 21 6.89 -10.32 14.22
N LEU A 22 5.73 -10.83 13.86
CA LEU A 22 5.24 -12.14 14.28
C LEU A 22 5.91 -13.30 13.53
N HIS A 23 6.72 -13.04 12.48
CA HIS A 23 7.11 -14.06 11.51
C HIS A 23 8.59 -14.15 11.19
N THR A 24 9.44 -14.22 12.22
CA THR A 24 10.90 -14.37 12.03
C THR A 24 11.28 -15.58 11.18
N VAL A 25 10.57 -16.70 11.30
CA VAL A 25 10.81 -17.94 10.52
C VAL A 25 10.20 -17.86 9.11
N SER A 26 9.13 -17.10 8.93
CA SER A 26 8.40 -16.95 7.65
C SER A 26 8.60 -15.59 6.98
N ALA A 27 9.62 -14.82 7.40
CA ALA A 27 9.90 -13.48 6.85
C ALA A 27 9.99 -13.47 5.32
N LEU A 28 10.51 -14.55 4.71
CA LEU A 28 10.59 -14.68 3.27
C LEU A 28 9.24 -14.83 2.59
N HIS A 29 8.33 -15.59 3.19
CA HIS A 29 6.97 -15.72 2.71
C HIS A 29 6.20 -14.42 2.89
N ALA A 30 6.42 -13.72 4.02
CA ALA A 30 5.87 -12.40 4.27
C ALA A 30 6.33 -11.38 3.21
N GLN A 31 7.64 -11.31 2.94
CA GLN A 31 8.20 -10.44 1.89
C GLN A 31 7.66 -10.79 0.50
N HIS A 32 7.53 -12.09 0.18
CA HIS A 32 6.94 -12.52 -1.08
C HIS A 32 5.48 -12.07 -1.21
N THR A 33 4.69 -12.22 -0.15
CA THR A 33 3.28 -11.79 -0.10
C THR A 33 3.16 -10.29 -0.33
N ILE A 34 3.92 -9.48 0.40
CA ILE A 34 3.94 -8.03 0.24
C ILE A 34 4.38 -7.63 -1.17
N GLY A 35 5.44 -8.25 -1.69
CA GLY A 35 5.89 -8.01 -3.06
C GLY A 35 4.80 -8.27 -4.10
N LYS A 36 4.03 -9.35 -3.96
CA LYS A 36 2.92 -9.67 -4.86
C LYS A 36 1.76 -8.67 -4.75
N LEU A 37 1.45 -8.22 -3.55
CA LEU A 37 0.42 -7.19 -3.33
C LEU A 37 0.84 -5.85 -3.97
N LEU A 38 2.08 -5.42 -3.76
CA LEU A 38 2.62 -4.20 -4.36
C LEU A 38 2.71 -4.31 -5.90
N GLU A 39 3.17 -5.43 -6.45
CA GLU A 39 3.18 -5.68 -7.90
C GLU A 39 1.78 -5.51 -8.52
N ALA A 40 0.74 -6.04 -7.86
CA ALA A 40 -0.63 -5.94 -8.33
C ALA A 40 -1.16 -4.50 -8.27
N VAL A 41 -0.88 -3.77 -7.20
CA VAL A 41 -1.23 -2.35 -7.04
C VAL A 41 -0.55 -1.51 -8.12
N ILE A 42 0.75 -1.68 -8.32
CA ILE A 42 1.51 -0.95 -9.35
C ILE A 42 0.95 -1.23 -10.74
N ALA A 43 0.67 -2.49 -11.07
CA ALA A 43 0.12 -2.87 -12.36
C ALA A 43 -1.27 -2.25 -12.63
N ALA A 44 -2.09 -2.12 -11.58
CA ALA A 44 -3.45 -1.58 -11.69
C ALA A 44 -3.49 -0.09 -12.04
N VAL A 45 -2.46 0.68 -11.65
CA VAL A 45 -2.42 2.13 -11.86
C VAL A 45 -1.37 2.58 -12.87
N LYS A 46 -0.58 1.67 -13.42
CA LYS A 46 0.54 1.96 -14.31
C LYS A 46 0.22 2.87 -15.51
N PRO A 47 -0.97 2.81 -16.13
CA PRO A 47 -1.28 3.71 -17.23
C PRO A 47 -1.40 5.18 -16.80
N ASP A 48 -1.87 5.41 -15.57
CA ASP A 48 -2.22 6.73 -15.06
C ASP A 48 -1.18 7.32 -14.11
N LEU A 49 -0.48 6.45 -13.36
CA LEU A 49 0.51 6.84 -12.36
C LEU A 49 1.88 6.23 -12.68
N ALA A 50 2.92 7.04 -12.61
CA ALA A 50 4.30 6.59 -12.64
C ALA A 50 4.76 6.23 -11.22
N LEU A 51 5.37 5.05 -11.06
CA LEU A 51 6.01 4.67 -9.80
C LEU A 51 7.27 5.52 -9.60
N ALA A 52 7.30 6.27 -8.51
CA ALA A 52 8.49 7.02 -8.10
C ALA A 52 9.42 6.14 -7.27
N LYS A 53 8.88 5.42 -6.27
CA LYS A 53 9.68 4.66 -5.32
C LYS A 53 8.86 3.58 -4.60
N LEU A 54 9.55 2.54 -4.14
CA LEU A 54 9.03 1.60 -3.15
C LEU A 54 9.68 1.88 -1.79
N GLU A 55 8.88 1.94 -0.75
CA GLU A 55 9.29 2.26 0.62
C GLU A 55 8.76 1.19 1.58
N GLY A 56 9.45 0.05 1.62
CA GLY A 56 9.02 -1.09 2.43
C GLY A 56 7.72 -1.71 1.93
N ASP A 57 6.62 -1.40 2.60
CA ASP A 57 5.25 -1.83 2.30
C ASP A 57 4.41 -0.79 1.56
N ALA A 58 5.01 0.33 1.20
CA ALA A 58 4.36 1.41 0.48
C ALA A 58 4.90 1.57 -0.95
N ALA A 59 4.01 1.95 -1.86
CA ALA A 59 4.33 2.38 -3.21
C ALA A 59 4.01 3.86 -3.37
N PHE A 60 5.02 4.67 -3.67
CA PHE A 60 4.89 6.09 -3.95
C PHE A 60 4.81 6.32 -5.45
N PHE A 61 3.75 6.98 -5.86
CA PHE A 61 3.45 7.31 -7.26
C PHE A 61 3.35 8.81 -7.48
N HIS A 62 3.53 9.21 -8.72
CA HIS A 62 3.24 10.56 -9.15
C HIS A 62 2.63 10.58 -10.55
N ALA A 63 1.87 11.64 -10.83
CA ALA A 63 1.34 11.95 -12.15
C ALA A 63 1.24 13.47 -12.34
N ARG A 64 0.83 13.89 -13.54
CA ARG A 64 0.37 15.26 -13.75
C ARG A 64 -0.95 15.48 -13.02
N THR A 65 -1.32 16.75 -12.83
CA THR A 65 -2.61 17.13 -12.27
C THR A 65 -3.76 16.39 -12.97
N PRO A 66 -4.70 15.80 -12.20
CA PRO A 66 -5.86 15.13 -12.76
C PRO A 66 -6.66 16.07 -13.67
N ARG A 67 -7.26 15.53 -14.73
CA ARG A 67 -8.04 16.30 -15.69
C ARG A 67 -9.56 16.13 -15.54
N ASP A 68 -10.00 15.09 -14.87
CA ASP A 68 -11.42 14.78 -14.67
C ASP A 68 -11.79 14.63 -13.19
N ASP A 69 -13.07 14.82 -12.91
CA ASP A 69 -13.67 14.88 -11.57
C ASP A 69 -13.77 13.53 -10.86
N ALA A 70 -13.39 12.42 -11.50
CA ALA A 70 -13.48 11.08 -10.93
C ALA A 70 -12.14 10.33 -10.93
N THR A 71 -11.07 10.94 -11.44
CA THR A 71 -9.77 10.29 -11.60
C THR A 71 -9.29 9.67 -10.28
N LEU A 72 -9.36 10.41 -9.20
CA LEU A 72 -8.84 9.95 -7.92
C LEU A 72 -9.65 8.79 -7.34
N SER A 73 -10.98 8.83 -7.47
CA SER A 73 -11.84 7.72 -7.05
C SER A 73 -11.59 6.47 -7.87
N ARG A 74 -11.37 6.59 -9.18
CA ARG A 74 -11.02 5.45 -10.04
C ARG A 74 -9.68 4.83 -9.64
N LEU A 75 -8.66 5.66 -9.41
CA LEU A 75 -7.32 5.20 -8.99
C LEU A 75 -7.38 4.48 -7.65
N ALA A 76 -8.04 5.07 -6.64
CA ALA A 76 -8.18 4.47 -5.32
C ALA A 76 -8.95 3.14 -5.39
N THR A 77 -10.01 3.07 -6.19
CA THR A 77 -10.78 1.84 -6.42
C THR A 77 -9.92 0.79 -7.13
N ALA A 78 -9.13 1.15 -8.14
CA ALA A 78 -8.26 0.23 -8.86
C ALA A 78 -7.17 -0.35 -7.92
N ILE A 79 -6.54 0.49 -7.09
CA ILE A 79 -5.58 0.07 -6.05
C ILE A 79 -6.24 -0.92 -5.10
N HIS A 80 -7.37 -0.55 -4.52
CA HIS A 80 -8.10 -1.36 -3.55
C HIS A 80 -8.53 -2.72 -4.11
N ARG A 81 -9.11 -2.74 -5.32
CA ARG A 81 -9.48 -3.97 -6.03
C ARG A 81 -8.30 -4.89 -6.29
N ALA A 82 -7.23 -4.37 -6.87
CA ALA A 82 -6.03 -5.14 -7.19
C ALA A 82 -5.41 -5.75 -5.94
N PHE A 83 -5.33 -4.98 -4.86
CA PHE A 83 -4.85 -5.43 -3.57
C PHE A 83 -5.71 -6.58 -3.04
N HIS A 84 -7.02 -6.39 -2.91
CA HIS A 84 -7.91 -7.40 -2.33
C HIS A 84 -8.00 -8.67 -3.16
N ARG A 85 -8.09 -8.55 -4.50
CA ARG A 85 -8.09 -9.70 -5.40
C ARG A 85 -6.83 -10.53 -5.23
N THR A 86 -5.67 -9.89 -5.16
CA THR A 86 -4.40 -10.58 -4.98
C THR A 86 -4.29 -11.17 -3.58
N ARG A 87 -4.73 -10.46 -2.55
CA ARG A 87 -4.78 -10.93 -1.17
C ARG A 87 -5.62 -12.21 -1.04
N VAL A 88 -6.81 -12.21 -1.62
CA VAL A 88 -7.71 -13.38 -1.63
C VAL A 88 -7.10 -14.54 -2.43
N ASP A 89 -6.49 -14.27 -3.60
CA ASP A 89 -5.78 -15.31 -4.38
C ASP A 89 -4.65 -15.96 -3.57
N LEU A 90 -3.86 -15.16 -2.90
CA LEU A 90 -2.78 -15.66 -2.03
C LEU A 90 -3.32 -16.49 -0.88
N ALA A 91 -4.35 -16.01 -0.18
CA ALA A 91 -4.95 -16.73 0.94
C ALA A 91 -5.61 -18.06 0.52
N GLN A 92 -6.34 -18.07 -0.59
CA GLN A 92 -7.06 -19.27 -1.06
C GLN A 92 -6.17 -20.29 -1.77
N ASN A 93 -5.14 -19.82 -2.48
CA ASN A 93 -4.35 -20.65 -3.38
C ASN A 93 -2.94 -20.96 -2.87
N THR A 94 -2.59 -20.52 -1.65
CA THR A 94 -1.37 -20.91 -0.95
C THR A 94 -1.67 -22.08 -0.01
N MET A 95 -0.87 -23.15 -0.08
CA MET A 95 -0.98 -24.32 0.81
C MET A 95 0.00 -24.26 1.99
N CYS A 96 0.68 -23.14 2.17
CA CYS A 96 1.65 -23.00 3.24
C CYS A 96 0.93 -22.76 4.58
N PRO A 97 1.20 -23.56 5.61
CA PRO A 97 0.57 -23.43 6.92
C PRO A 97 1.26 -22.41 7.83
N CYS A 98 2.29 -21.67 7.32
CA CYS A 98 3.00 -20.70 8.15
C CYS A 98 2.10 -19.50 8.47
N ASP A 99 2.30 -18.92 9.64
CA ASP A 99 1.50 -17.79 10.14
C ASP A 99 1.46 -16.61 9.16
N GLY A 100 2.60 -16.30 8.49
CA GLY A 100 2.67 -15.24 7.47
C GLY A 100 1.71 -15.45 6.31
N CYS A 101 1.55 -16.68 5.84
CA CYS A 101 0.59 -16.99 4.78
C CYS A 101 -0.87 -16.97 5.30
N GLN A 102 -1.10 -17.38 6.54
CA GLN A 102 -2.44 -17.39 7.15
C GLN A 102 -2.92 -15.95 7.44
N GLN A 103 -2.06 -15.11 7.99
CA GLN A 103 -2.39 -13.72 8.35
C GLN A 103 -2.38 -12.73 7.17
N ALA A 104 -1.94 -13.17 5.99
CA ALA A 104 -2.04 -12.33 4.78
C ALA A 104 -3.49 -11.87 4.50
N GLY A 105 -4.47 -12.62 4.98
CA GLY A 105 -5.90 -12.26 4.92
C GLY A 105 -6.28 -10.99 5.68
N ASP A 106 -5.53 -10.61 6.70
CA ASP A 106 -5.83 -9.48 7.59
C ASP A 106 -5.21 -8.15 7.12
N LEU A 107 -4.32 -8.21 6.13
CA LEU A 107 -3.70 -7.01 5.56
C LEU A 107 -4.77 -6.11 4.93
N LYS A 108 -4.59 -4.81 5.12
CA LYS A 108 -5.44 -3.72 4.61
C LYS A 108 -4.62 -2.77 3.77
N ILE A 109 -5.28 -1.94 2.99
CA ILE A 109 -4.61 -0.91 2.19
C ILE A 109 -5.22 0.46 2.46
N LYS A 110 -4.37 1.44 2.63
CA LYS A 110 -4.75 2.85 2.71
C LYS A 110 -4.07 3.63 1.59
N VAL A 111 -4.74 4.64 1.11
CA VAL A 111 -4.26 5.51 0.04
C VAL A 111 -4.24 6.93 0.54
N VAL A 112 -3.14 7.62 0.35
CA VAL A 112 -2.98 9.04 0.67
C VAL A 112 -2.64 9.78 -0.60
N ALA A 113 -3.29 10.91 -0.88
CA ALA A 113 -3.04 11.69 -2.06
C ALA A 113 -2.99 13.20 -1.77
N HIS A 114 -2.08 13.89 -2.46
CA HIS A 114 -1.90 15.32 -2.38
C HIS A 114 -1.61 15.89 -3.76
N LEU A 115 -2.12 17.07 -4.04
CA LEU A 115 -1.78 17.86 -5.22
C LEU A 115 -0.86 18.99 -4.80
N GLY A 116 0.40 18.93 -5.20
CA GLY A 116 1.41 19.91 -4.83
C GLY A 116 2.55 19.97 -5.84
N GLU A 117 3.63 20.63 -5.49
CA GLU A 117 4.78 20.80 -6.36
C GLU A 117 5.87 19.77 -6.08
N ALA A 118 6.38 19.15 -7.13
CA ALA A 118 7.51 18.25 -7.04
C ALA A 118 8.55 18.56 -8.09
N THR A 119 9.81 18.47 -7.70
CA THR A 119 10.97 18.62 -8.59
C THR A 119 11.62 17.26 -8.78
N ARG A 120 11.92 16.91 -10.03
CA ARG A 120 12.75 15.74 -10.33
C ARG A 120 14.20 16.12 -10.25
N GLN A 121 14.95 15.36 -9.47
CA GLN A 121 16.40 15.49 -9.39
C GLN A 121 17.09 14.14 -9.59
N LYS A 122 18.29 14.16 -10.11
CA LYS A 122 19.10 12.97 -10.32
C LYS A 122 20.15 12.86 -9.23
N ILE A 123 20.07 11.82 -8.42
CA ILE A 123 21.03 11.54 -7.35
C ILE A 123 21.66 10.17 -7.64
N ALA A 124 22.99 10.12 -7.85
CA ALA A 124 23.72 8.88 -8.13
C ALA A 124 23.04 8.01 -9.21
N LYS A 125 22.63 8.61 -10.33
CA LYS A 125 21.95 8.00 -11.49
C LYS A 125 20.49 7.54 -11.24
N ARG A 126 19.91 7.83 -10.08
CA ARG A 126 18.50 7.56 -9.77
C ARG A 126 17.69 8.84 -9.90
N ASP A 127 16.50 8.72 -10.48
CA ASP A 127 15.53 9.82 -10.50
C ASP A 127 14.80 9.83 -9.18
N GLU A 128 14.82 10.95 -8.47
CA GLU A 128 14.17 11.16 -7.19
C GLU A 128 13.20 12.34 -7.29
N LEU A 129 12.07 12.26 -6.60
CA LEU A 129 11.18 13.38 -6.41
C LEU A 129 11.53 14.09 -5.10
N ALA A 130 11.60 15.41 -5.15
CA ALA A 130 11.89 16.26 -4.01
C ALA A 130 10.96 17.46 -3.97
N GLY A 131 10.69 17.96 -2.76
CA GLY A 131 9.85 19.13 -2.52
C GLY A 131 9.17 19.06 -1.18
N VAL A 132 8.66 20.19 -0.72
CA VAL A 132 7.92 20.29 0.55
C VAL A 132 6.67 19.42 0.49
N ASP A 133 5.96 19.41 -0.64
CA ASP A 133 4.75 18.61 -0.82
C ASP A 133 5.02 17.11 -0.89
N VAL A 134 6.21 16.71 -1.34
CA VAL A 134 6.66 15.31 -1.24
C VAL A 134 6.81 14.91 0.23
N ILE A 135 7.36 15.79 1.08
CA ILE A 135 7.45 15.52 2.53
C ILE A 135 6.05 15.50 3.14
N LEU A 136 5.17 16.44 2.76
CA LEU A 136 3.81 16.52 3.26
C LEU A 136 3.04 15.22 3.03
N VAL A 137 3.02 14.68 1.80
CA VAL A 137 2.26 13.45 1.49
C VAL A 137 2.77 12.25 2.31
N HIS A 138 4.07 12.16 2.58
CA HIS A 138 4.63 11.13 3.46
C HIS A 138 4.24 11.32 4.92
N ARG A 139 4.18 12.57 5.40
CA ARG A 139 3.72 12.89 6.77
C ARG A 139 2.24 12.54 6.95
N MET A 140 1.41 12.72 5.93
CA MET A 140 -0.01 12.35 5.94
C MET A 140 -0.26 10.85 6.15
N LEU A 141 0.73 9.96 5.95
CA LEU A 141 0.61 8.54 6.32
C LEU A 141 0.47 8.31 7.82
N LYS A 142 0.97 9.24 8.65
CA LYS A 142 0.80 9.24 10.10
C LYS A 142 -0.45 10.04 10.44
N ASN A 143 -1.59 9.37 10.52
CA ASN A 143 -2.89 9.98 10.76
C ASN A 143 -3.77 9.08 11.63
N ASP A 144 -4.84 9.64 12.19
CA ASP A 144 -5.79 9.01 13.07
C ASP A 144 -7.15 8.75 12.40
N VAL A 145 -7.17 8.44 11.10
CA VAL A 145 -8.40 8.03 10.41
C VAL A 145 -8.99 6.80 11.09
N PRO A 146 -10.27 6.86 11.55
CA PRO A 146 -10.86 5.81 12.40
C PRO A 146 -11.23 4.52 11.67
N ILE A 147 -10.98 4.42 10.37
CA ILE A 147 -11.24 3.24 9.54
C ILE A 147 -9.95 2.70 8.93
N ALA A 148 -9.90 1.40 8.68
CA ALA A 148 -8.67 0.73 8.26
C ALA A 148 -8.32 0.94 6.78
N GLU A 149 -9.32 1.12 5.91
CA GLU A 149 -9.15 1.24 4.46
C GLU A 149 -9.82 2.50 3.96
N TYR A 150 -9.02 3.43 3.49
CA TYR A 150 -9.46 4.76 3.11
C TYR A 150 -8.61 5.40 2.03
N LEU A 151 -9.18 6.39 1.39
CA LEU A 151 -8.50 7.41 0.62
C LEU A 151 -8.48 8.69 1.44
N LEU A 152 -7.31 9.21 1.77
CA LEU A 152 -7.09 10.49 2.46
C LEU A 152 -6.56 11.51 1.46
N VAL A 153 -7.18 12.70 1.40
CA VAL A 153 -6.86 13.73 0.42
C VAL A 153 -6.77 15.10 1.05
N THR A 154 -5.99 15.98 0.45
CA THR A 154 -5.99 17.42 0.75
C THR A 154 -7.03 18.16 -0.09
N PRO A 155 -7.47 19.39 0.31
CA PRO A 155 -8.54 20.15 -0.33
C PRO A 155 -8.47 20.26 -1.85
N PRO A 156 -7.30 20.50 -2.47
CA PRO A 156 -7.21 20.64 -3.93
C PRO A 156 -7.66 19.40 -4.71
N LEU A 157 -7.70 18.22 -4.05
CA LEU A 157 -8.12 16.97 -4.68
C LEU A 157 -9.61 16.64 -4.51
N LEU A 158 -10.35 17.36 -3.69
CA LEU A 158 -11.79 17.13 -3.51
C LEU A 158 -12.60 17.22 -4.83
N PRO A 159 -12.32 18.16 -5.74
CA PRO A 159 -12.99 18.20 -7.04
C PRO A 159 -12.76 16.97 -7.91
N HIS A 160 -11.67 16.23 -7.68
CA HIS A 160 -11.28 15.04 -8.44
C HIS A 160 -11.80 13.73 -7.84
N LEU A 161 -12.66 13.83 -6.81
CA LEU A 161 -13.46 12.71 -6.30
C LEU A 161 -14.75 12.59 -7.08
N ALA A 162 -15.22 11.38 -7.34
CA ALA A 162 -16.55 11.12 -7.86
C ALA A 162 -17.61 11.76 -6.94
N PRO A 163 -18.76 12.23 -7.46
CA PRO A 163 -19.75 12.96 -6.67
C PRO A 163 -20.16 12.25 -5.37
N ALA A 164 -20.50 10.98 -5.43
CA ALA A 164 -20.85 10.19 -4.25
C ALA A 164 -19.70 10.06 -3.23
N ALA A 165 -18.46 9.95 -3.68
CA ALA A 165 -17.28 9.89 -2.82
C ALA A 165 -17.02 11.27 -2.16
N ARG A 166 -17.27 12.36 -2.88
CA ARG A 166 -17.15 13.72 -2.36
C ARG A 166 -18.19 14.02 -1.28
N GLU A 167 -19.42 13.57 -1.49
CA GLU A 167 -20.51 13.70 -0.49
C GLU A 167 -20.22 12.88 0.77
N ALA A 168 -19.60 11.72 0.63
CA ALA A 168 -19.20 10.83 1.74
C ALA A 168 -17.88 11.25 2.43
N ALA A 169 -17.18 12.25 1.90
CA ALA A 169 -15.90 12.67 2.44
C ALA A 169 -16.07 13.34 3.82
N THR A 170 -15.32 12.85 4.78
CA THR A 170 -15.32 13.35 6.15
C THR A 170 -14.07 14.17 6.40
N ALA A 171 -14.24 15.39 6.90
CA ALA A 171 -13.12 16.26 7.26
C ALA A 171 -12.33 15.68 8.45
N LEU A 172 -11.00 15.72 8.35
CA LEU A 172 -10.08 15.30 9.38
C LEU A 172 -8.85 16.22 9.34
N PRO A 173 -8.81 17.30 10.12
CA PRO A 173 -7.61 18.12 10.23
C PRO A 173 -6.47 17.29 10.83
N LEU A 174 -5.30 17.39 10.23
CA LEU A 174 -4.09 16.67 10.64
C LEU A 174 -3.11 17.64 11.30
N GLU A 175 -2.55 17.26 12.44
CA GLU A 175 -1.40 17.94 13.02
C GLU A 175 -0.12 17.25 12.55
N LEU A 176 0.60 17.89 11.63
CA LEU A 176 1.78 17.31 11.00
C LEU A 176 3.05 18.03 11.43
N GLU A 177 4.02 17.27 11.93
CA GLU A 177 5.31 17.79 12.35
C GLU A 177 6.00 18.58 11.24
N GLY A 178 6.31 19.85 11.49
CA GLY A 178 6.93 20.76 10.52
C GLY A 178 5.95 21.46 9.58
N PHE A 179 4.65 21.13 9.62
CA PHE A 179 3.59 21.75 8.81
C PHE A 179 2.48 22.38 9.65
N GLY A 180 2.34 21.98 10.93
CA GLY A 180 1.22 22.38 11.77
C GLY A 180 -0.08 21.73 11.31
N ALA A 181 -1.19 22.47 11.46
CA ALA A 181 -2.52 22.03 11.05
C ALA A 181 -2.66 22.01 9.53
N VAL A 182 -3.04 20.86 8.98
CA VAL A 182 -3.29 20.65 7.54
C VAL A 182 -4.69 20.08 7.37
N ASP A 183 -5.50 20.77 6.58
CA ASP A 183 -6.84 20.29 6.26
C ASP A 183 -6.76 19.03 5.37
N ALA A 184 -7.50 18.00 5.76
CA ALA A 184 -7.62 16.77 4.99
C ALA A 184 -9.03 16.19 5.08
N TRP A 185 -9.38 15.34 4.12
CA TRP A 185 -10.63 14.60 4.06
C TRP A 185 -10.35 13.15 3.78
N TYR A 186 -11.10 12.26 4.41
CA TYR A 186 -11.02 10.84 4.09
C TYR A 186 -12.35 10.28 3.59
N VAL A 187 -12.25 9.26 2.74
CA VAL A 187 -13.38 8.48 2.22
C VAL A 187 -13.05 7.01 2.43
N GLY A 188 -13.99 6.25 2.99
CA GLY A 188 -13.84 4.81 3.11
C GLY A 188 -13.77 4.12 1.74
N LEU A 189 -12.86 3.17 1.60
CA LEU A 189 -12.78 2.31 0.43
C LEU A 189 -13.70 1.11 0.65
N ALA A 190 -14.69 0.95 -0.21
CA ALA A 190 -15.64 -0.16 -0.13
C ALA A 190 -14.95 -1.48 -0.44
N SER A 191 -15.28 -2.52 0.34
CA SER A 191 -14.80 -3.88 0.03
C SER A 191 -15.26 -4.29 -1.39
N PRO A 192 -14.37 -4.96 -2.16
CA PRO A 192 -14.72 -5.43 -3.49
C PRO A 192 -15.92 -6.37 -3.43
N ALA A 193 -16.75 -6.32 -4.47
CA ALA A 193 -17.90 -7.20 -4.58
C ALA A 193 -17.49 -8.68 -4.59
N ALA A 194 -18.37 -9.56 -4.15
CA ALA A 194 -18.12 -11.01 -4.07
C ALA A 194 -17.72 -11.62 -5.43
N ASP A 195 -18.22 -11.05 -6.53
CA ASP A 195 -17.93 -11.48 -7.91
C ASP A 195 -16.47 -11.27 -8.33
N GLU A 196 -15.70 -10.49 -7.57
CA GLU A 196 -14.27 -10.23 -7.84
C GLU A 196 -13.33 -11.24 -7.20
N THR A 197 -13.89 -12.27 -6.53
CA THR A 197 -13.09 -13.30 -5.87
C THR A 197 -12.40 -14.20 -6.91
N PRO A 198 -11.08 -14.34 -6.88
CA PRO A 198 -10.37 -15.19 -7.81
C PRO A 198 -10.77 -16.66 -7.64
N PRO A 199 -10.76 -17.45 -8.73
CA PRO A 199 -11.15 -18.84 -8.65
C PRO A 199 -10.15 -19.66 -7.81
N LYS A 200 -10.67 -20.64 -7.07
CA LYS A 200 -9.83 -21.62 -6.40
C LYS A 200 -9.11 -22.47 -7.43
N LEU A 201 -7.80 -22.53 -7.36
CA LEU A 201 -6.98 -23.35 -8.23
C LEU A 201 -7.13 -24.83 -7.87
N SER A 202 -6.94 -25.71 -8.87
CA SER A 202 -6.86 -27.16 -8.63
C SER A 202 -5.71 -27.49 -7.67
N TRP A 203 -5.82 -28.60 -6.97
CA TRP A 203 -4.81 -29.08 -6.00
C TRP A 203 -3.38 -29.15 -6.63
N LEU A 204 -3.26 -29.65 -7.86
CA LEU A 204 -1.98 -29.73 -8.56
C LEU A 204 -1.34 -28.35 -8.77
N ARG A 205 -2.13 -27.35 -9.21
CA ARG A 205 -1.64 -25.99 -9.40
C ARG A 205 -1.24 -25.32 -8.09
N ARG A 206 -1.98 -25.56 -7.01
CA ARG A 206 -1.64 -25.07 -5.67
C ARG A 206 -0.32 -25.68 -5.18
N ARG A 207 -0.11 -26.99 -5.36
CA ARG A 207 1.13 -27.69 -5.04
C ARG A 207 2.30 -27.15 -5.87
N ALA A 208 2.12 -26.92 -7.17
CA ALA A 208 3.14 -26.36 -8.03
C ALA A 208 3.55 -24.94 -7.57
N ARG A 209 2.59 -24.07 -7.21
CA ARG A 209 2.89 -22.75 -6.63
C ARG A 209 3.67 -22.85 -5.32
N GLN A 210 3.29 -23.76 -4.43
CA GLN A 210 4.00 -23.97 -3.17
C GLN A 210 5.44 -24.46 -3.40
N PHE A 211 5.65 -25.40 -4.33
CA PHE A 211 6.97 -25.91 -4.68
C PHE A 211 7.85 -24.79 -5.29
N ALA A 212 7.29 -23.98 -6.20
CA ALA A 212 8.00 -22.84 -6.76
C ALA A 212 8.40 -21.79 -5.70
N LEU A 213 7.56 -21.57 -4.69
CA LEU A 213 7.86 -20.69 -3.57
C LEU A 213 8.98 -21.28 -2.71
N ALA A 214 8.91 -22.59 -2.39
CA ALA A 214 9.93 -23.28 -1.62
C ALA A 214 11.30 -23.24 -2.32
N LEU A 215 11.36 -23.49 -3.62
CA LEU A 215 12.60 -23.39 -4.41
C LEU A 215 13.21 -21.98 -4.37
N ARG A 216 12.41 -20.94 -4.44
CA ARG A 216 12.88 -19.55 -4.37
C ARG A 216 13.40 -19.17 -2.99
N THR A 217 12.93 -19.83 -1.94
CA THR A 217 13.31 -19.54 -0.55
C THR A 217 14.48 -20.41 -0.06
N LEU A 218 14.77 -21.54 -0.71
CA LEU A 218 15.88 -22.45 -0.36
C LEU A 218 17.26 -21.76 -0.18
N PRO A 219 17.72 -20.87 -1.08
CA PRO A 219 19.02 -20.23 -0.93
C PRO A 219 19.14 -19.36 0.33
N GLN A 220 18.00 -18.88 0.84
CA GLN A 220 17.95 -17.97 1.98
C GLN A 220 17.81 -18.73 3.32
N LEU A 221 17.35 -19.98 3.29
CA LEU A 221 17.32 -20.84 4.48
C LEU A 221 18.73 -21.29 4.92
N ALA A 222 19.70 -21.27 4.00
CA ALA A 222 21.10 -21.58 4.30
C ALA A 222 21.80 -20.47 5.12
N THR A 223 21.26 -19.27 5.15
CA THR A 223 21.76 -18.17 5.98
C THR A 223 21.02 -18.16 7.31
N ARG A 224 21.57 -18.84 8.35
CA ARG A 224 21.11 -18.69 9.72
C ARG A 224 21.27 -17.22 10.15
N ARG A 225 20.18 -16.46 10.14
CA ARG A 225 20.14 -15.16 10.82
C ARG A 225 19.85 -15.42 12.29
N ALA A 226 20.64 -14.81 13.17
CA ALA A 226 20.34 -14.79 14.59
C ALA A 226 18.94 -14.17 14.82
N PRO A 227 18.12 -14.70 15.76
CA PRO A 227 16.86 -14.07 16.10
C PRO A 227 17.14 -12.63 16.54
N CYS A 228 16.31 -11.69 16.08
CA CYS A 228 16.40 -10.29 16.53
C CYS A 228 15.98 -10.24 18.00
N GLU A 229 16.95 -10.26 18.91
CA GLU A 229 16.75 -9.97 20.32
C GLU A 229 16.67 -8.46 20.50
N GLY A 230 15.64 -7.96 21.19
CA GLY A 230 15.62 -6.59 21.68
C GLY A 230 14.54 -5.66 21.18
N PHE A 231 13.40 -6.14 20.75
CA PHE A 231 12.23 -5.26 20.60
C PHE A 231 11.62 -4.92 21.95
N ARG A 232 12.08 -3.82 22.58
CA ARG A 232 11.39 -3.19 23.69
C ARG A 232 10.05 -2.67 23.16
N ASN A 233 8.93 -3.00 23.80
CA ASN A 233 7.57 -2.55 23.51
C ASN A 233 6.79 -3.34 22.45
N VAL A 234 6.88 -4.65 22.43
CA VAL A 234 5.90 -5.49 21.77
C VAL A 234 5.06 -6.16 22.82
N ASP A 235 3.80 -5.75 22.93
CA ASP A 235 2.82 -6.49 23.74
C ASP A 235 2.54 -7.82 23.00
N LEU A 236 3.01 -8.92 23.56
CA LEU A 236 2.84 -10.27 23.02
C LEU A 236 1.55 -10.93 23.52
N SER A 237 0.65 -10.17 24.14
CA SER A 237 -0.64 -10.68 24.57
C SER A 237 -1.43 -11.15 23.34
N PRO A 238 -1.92 -12.40 23.29
CA PRO A 238 -2.86 -12.83 22.27
C PRO A 238 -4.18 -12.05 22.40
N PRO A 239 -4.92 -11.85 21.29
CA PRO A 239 -6.18 -11.13 21.27
C PRO A 239 -7.24 -11.80 22.14
#